data_bf4d4d10d5a0dccc46f87875ea809229
#
_entry.id   bf4d4d10d5a0dccc46f87875ea809229
#
_cell.length_a   1.000
_cell.length_b   1.000
_cell.length_c   1.000
_cell.angle_alpha   90.00
_cell.angle_beta   90.00
_cell.angle_gamma   90.00
#
_symmetry.space_group_name_H-M   'P 1'
#
loop_
_entity.id
_entity.type
_entity.pdbx_description
1 polymer ?
#
loop_
_entity_poly.entity_id
_entity_poly.type
_entity_poly.pdbx_seq_one_letter_code
_entity_poly.pdbx_strand_id
1 'polypeptide(L)'
;MKKCDCKIMNTLSRDPKVWPWLGVAGYALDGAELVLKHTRWGKMNYKARMLVHGAGAGLLCLGAGVHTAQAAAAGMVNVPAAVTGAVIGTGIVGLNYTHAEAKKIGVKRARVLHRVFCAMTGLGIAAHVIGVKRPRH
;
A
#
# COMPACT_ATOMS: atom_id res chain seq x y z
N MET A 1 -19.83 -17.25 -12.86
CA MET A 1 -18.51 -16.75 -12.44
C MET A 1 -17.82 -17.86 -11.64
N LYS A 2 -16.69 -18.41 -12.16
CA LYS A 2 -15.90 -19.41 -11.43
C LYS A 2 -15.22 -18.70 -10.24
N LYS A 3 -15.54 -19.12 -9.00
CA LYS A 3 -14.80 -18.69 -7.81
C LYS A 3 -13.34 -19.08 -7.98
N CYS A 4 -12.46 -18.12 -8.01
CA CYS A 4 -11.03 -18.37 -8.01
C CYS A 4 -10.66 -18.89 -6.63
N ASP A 5 -10.47 -20.20 -6.49
CA ASP A 5 -10.04 -20.86 -5.24
C ASP A 5 -8.55 -20.59 -4.99
N CYS A 6 -8.22 -19.34 -4.71
CA CYS A 6 -6.89 -19.00 -4.26
C CYS A 6 -6.77 -19.35 -2.77
N LYS A 7 -6.29 -20.56 -2.46
CA LYS A 7 -6.13 -21.06 -1.07
C LYS A 7 -5.38 -20.08 -0.18
N ILE A 8 -4.37 -19.40 -0.72
CA ILE A 8 -3.56 -18.40 0.01
C ILE A 8 -4.42 -17.22 0.43
N MET A 9 -5.22 -16.65 -0.48
CA MET A 9 -6.10 -15.53 -0.18
C MET A 9 -7.22 -15.92 0.81
N ASN A 10 -7.75 -17.14 0.69
CA ASN A 10 -8.74 -17.65 1.65
C ASN A 10 -8.15 -17.82 3.06
N THR A 11 -6.91 -18.24 3.18
CA THR A 11 -6.24 -18.38 4.48
C THR A 11 -5.94 -17.02 5.09
N LEU A 12 -5.38 -16.09 4.31
CA LEU A 12 -5.05 -14.74 4.76
C LEU A 12 -6.29 -13.90 5.10
N SER A 13 -7.41 -14.13 4.42
CA SER A 13 -8.65 -13.39 4.68
C SER A 13 -9.43 -13.90 5.91
N ARG A 14 -9.10 -15.05 6.46
CA ARG A 14 -9.78 -15.61 7.66
C ARG A 14 -9.28 -14.98 8.97
N ASP A 15 -8.02 -14.56 9.05
CA ASP A 15 -7.48 -13.95 10.25
C ASP A 15 -7.57 -12.43 10.17
N PRO A 16 -8.41 -11.78 11.01
CA PRO A 16 -8.59 -10.34 11.00
C PRO A 16 -7.33 -9.57 11.41
N LYS A 17 -6.31 -10.22 11.94
CA LYS A 17 -5.05 -9.60 12.38
C LYS A 17 -4.00 -9.51 11.28
N VAL A 18 -4.18 -10.24 10.18
CA VAL A 18 -3.13 -10.34 9.14
C VAL A 18 -2.91 -9.02 8.40
N TRP A 19 -3.98 -8.34 8.01
CA TRP A 19 -3.84 -7.12 7.20
C TRP A 19 -3.14 -5.96 7.93
N PRO A 20 -3.36 -5.70 9.25
CA PRO A 20 -2.62 -4.67 9.96
C PRO A 20 -1.12 -4.93 9.99
N TRP A 21 -0.70 -6.17 10.19
CA TRP A 21 0.72 -6.54 10.19
C TRP A 21 1.37 -6.41 8.82
N LEU A 22 0.65 -6.75 7.75
CA LEU A 22 1.13 -6.51 6.38
C LEU A 22 1.31 -5.01 6.12
N GLY A 23 0.39 -4.18 6.60
CA GLY A 23 0.49 -2.73 6.52
C GLY A 23 1.69 -2.19 7.29
N VAL A 24 1.86 -2.61 8.54
CA VAL A 24 3.01 -2.20 9.38
C VAL A 24 4.33 -2.62 8.74
N ALA A 25 4.45 -3.86 8.27
CA ALA A 25 5.65 -4.36 7.61
C ALA A 25 5.94 -3.57 6.31
N GLY A 26 4.92 -3.29 5.50
CA GLY A 26 5.06 -2.50 4.28
C GLY A 26 5.58 -1.09 4.56
N TYR A 27 5.02 -0.40 5.54
CA TYR A 27 5.49 0.93 5.95
C TYR A 27 6.88 0.91 6.57
N ALA A 28 7.21 -0.12 7.35
CA ALA A 28 8.55 -0.26 7.91
C ALA A 28 9.61 -0.38 6.80
N LEU A 29 9.32 -1.14 5.74
CA LEU A 29 10.22 -1.26 4.58
C LEU A 29 10.32 0.05 3.79
N ASP A 30 9.22 0.76 3.57
CA ASP A 30 9.25 2.06 2.91
C ASP A 30 10.00 3.11 3.74
N GLY A 31 9.81 3.11 5.06
CA GLY A 31 10.59 3.93 5.98
C GLY A 31 12.09 3.59 5.96
N ALA A 32 12.42 2.31 5.91
CA ALA A 32 13.80 1.85 5.77
C ALA A 32 14.42 2.33 4.43
N GLU A 33 13.67 2.25 3.31
CA GLU A 33 14.13 2.79 2.03
C GLU A 33 14.41 4.29 2.12
N LEU A 34 13.54 5.04 2.77
CA LEU A 34 13.71 6.48 2.93
C LEU A 34 14.99 6.82 3.72
N VAL A 35 15.28 6.06 4.78
CA VAL A 35 16.52 6.21 5.55
C VAL A 35 17.74 5.81 4.70
N LEU A 36 17.69 4.65 4.06
CA LEU A 36 18.77 4.14 3.22
C LEU A 36 19.14 5.11 2.08
N LYS A 37 18.16 5.81 1.53
CA LYS A 37 18.36 6.83 0.49
C LYS A 37 19.36 7.92 0.89
N HIS A 38 19.44 8.23 2.17
CA HIS A 38 20.34 9.26 2.71
C HIS A 38 21.70 8.70 3.14
N THR A 39 21.86 7.38 3.17
CA THR A 39 23.13 6.74 3.50
C THR A 39 24.05 6.60 2.28
N ARG A 40 25.36 6.52 2.54
CA ARG A 40 26.35 6.24 1.48
C ARG A 40 26.09 4.89 0.82
N TRP A 41 25.77 3.87 1.61
CA TRP A 41 25.46 2.54 1.11
C TRP A 41 24.23 2.53 0.17
N GLY A 42 23.14 3.17 0.56
CA GLY A 42 21.93 3.23 -0.24
C GLY A 42 22.07 4.02 -1.53
N LYS A 43 22.97 5.04 -1.54
CA LYS A 43 23.31 5.77 -2.77
C LYS A 43 24.06 4.89 -3.76
N MET A 44 24.95 4.02 -3.27
CA MET A 44 25.72 3.09 -4.09
C MET A 44 24.91 1.86 -4.53
N ASN A 45 23.94 1.42 -3.74
CA ASN A 45 23.15 0.22 -3.96
C ASN A 45 21.70 0.52 -4.35
N TYR A 46 21.53 1.31 -5.41
CA TYR A 46 20.20 1.72 -5.88
C TYR A 46 19.24 0.54 -6.14
N LYS A 47 19.73 -0.55 -6.75
CA LYS A 47 18.91 -1.74 -7.04
C LYS A 47 18.39 -2.39 -5.77
N ALA A 48 19.25 -2.58 -4.76
CA ALA A 48 18.84 -3.17 -3.49
C ALA A 48 17.81 -2.30 -2.78
N ARG A 49 18.00 -0.97 -2.80
CA ARG A 49 17.04 -0.02 -2.23
C ARG A 49 15.68 -0.09 -2.93
N MET A 50 15.65 -0.21 -4.27
CA MET A 50 14.40 -0.38 -5.02
C MET A 50 13.70 -1.70 -4.74
N LEU A 51 14.43 -2.76 -4.44
CA LEU A 51 13.84 -4.03 -3.99
C LEU A 51 13.15 -3.88 -2.63
N VAL A 52 13.77 -3.18 -1.68
CA VAL A 52 13.16 -2.88 -0.37
C VAL A 52 11.88 -2.07 -0.55
N HIS A 53 11.92 -1.02 -1.36
CA HIS A 53 10.73 -0.22 -1.67
C HIS A 53 9.64 -1.04 -2.37
N GLY A 54 10.00 -1.86 -3.37
CA GLY A 54 9.06 -2.74 -4.07
C GLY A 54 8.42 -3.78 -3.14
N ALA A 55 9.18 -4.34 -2.22
CA ALA A 55 8.66 -5.26 -1.20
C ALA A 55 7.69 -4.54 -0.25
N GLY A 56 8.03 -3.33 0.19
CA GLY A 56 7.14 -2.50 1.02
C GLY A 56 5.81 -2.20 0.31
N ALA A 57 5.87 -1.73 -0.92
CA ALA A 57 4.69 -1.47 -1.74
C ALA A 57 3.85 -2.74 -1.97
N GLY A 58 4.49 -3.88 -2.22
CA GLY A 58 3.82 -5.18 -2.38
C GLY A 58 3.05 -5.60 -1.13
N LEU A 59 3.65 -5.45 0.05
CA LEU A 59 3.00 -5.76 1.34
C LEU A 59 1.83 -4.81 1.63
N LEU A 60 1.94 -3.53 1.30
CA LEU A 60 0.84 -2.57 1.42
C LEU A 60 -0.33 -2.93 0.51
N CYS A 61 -0.05 -3.29 -0.76
CA CYS A 61 -1.07 -3.75 -1.71
C CYS A 61 -1.78 -5.02 -1.19
N LEU A 62 -1.00 -5.98 -0.71
CA LEU A 62 -1.53 -7.24 -0.19
C LEU A 62 -2.39 -6.99 1.05
N GLY A 63 -1.92 -6.17 1.98
CA GLY A 63 -2.66 -5.78 3.18
C GLY A 63 -3.99 -5.10 2.85
N ALA A 64 -3.99 -4.15 1.91
CA ALA A 64 -5.21 -3.49 1.43
C ALA A 64 -6.18 -4.48 0.77
N GLY A 65 -5.66 -5.40 -0.05
CA GLY A 65 -6.46 -6.44 -0.70
C GLY A 65 -7.12 -7.38 0.30
N VAL A 66 -6.37 -7.86 1.30
CA VAL A 66 -6.88 -8.72 2.37
C VAL A 66 -7.95 -8.01 3.18
N HIS A 67 -7.70 -6.75 3.56
CA HIS A 67 -8.67 -5.96 4.31
C HIS A 67 -9.98 -5.75 3.55
N THR A 68 -9.90 -5.41 2.27
CA THR A 68 -11.07 -5.23 1.40
C THR A 68 -11.86 -6.54 1.26
N ALA A 69 -11.18 -7.68 1.11
CA ALA A 69 -11.82 -8.98 1.03
C ALA A 69 -12.53 -9.36 2.34
N GLN A 70 -11.92 -9.07 3.49
CA GLN A 70 -12.52 -9.29 4.81
C GLN A 70 -13.75 -8.41 5.03
N ALA A 71 -13.67 -7.13 4.67
CA ALA A 71 -14.80 -6.21 4.77
C ALA A 71 -15.97 -6.62 3.88
N ALA A 72 -15.68 -7.05 2.65
CA ALA A 72 -16.70 -7.56 1.74
C ALA A 72 -17.36 -8.87 2.24
N ALA A 73 -16.56 -9.79 2.79
CA ALA A 73 -17.06 -11.04 3.36
C ALA A 73 -17.94 -10.80 4.60
N ALA A 74 -17.67 -9.74 5.36
CA ALA A 74 -18.48 -9.34 6.53
C ALA A 74 -19.73 -8.52 6.15
N GLY A 75 -20.00 -8.29 4.87
CA GLY A 75 -21.12 -7.48 4.42
C GLY A 75 -21.02 -5.99 4.76
N MET A 76 -19.84 -5.56 5.20
CA MET A 76 -19.57 -4.16 5.56
C MET A 76 -19.11 -3.38 4.32
N VAL A 77 -20.00 -3.12 3.40
CA VAL A 77 -19.77 -2.14 2.34
C VAL A 77 -20.06 -0.75 2.90
N ASN A 78 -19.06 -0.15 3.52
CA ASN A 78 -19.16 1.22 4.01
C ASN A 78 -18.58 2.15 2.94
N VAL A 79 -19.37 3.14 2.48
CA VAL A 79 -18.95 4.11 1.46
C VAL A 79 -17.63 4.83 1.84
N PRO A 80 -17.44 5.31 3.08
CA PRO A 80 -16.15 5.87 3.50
C PRO A 80 -14.98 4.91 3.37
N ALA A 81 -15.17 3.63 3.68
CA ALA A 81 -14.11 2.63 3.53
C ALA A 81 -13.78 2.36 2.06
N ALA A 82 -14.79 2.34 1.18
CA ALA A 82 -14.59 2.21 -0.25
C ALA A 82 -13.82 3.41 -0.84
N VAL A 83 -14.16 4.63 -0.44
CA VAL A 83 -13.49 5.86 -0.87
C VAL A 83 -12.03 5.88 -0.42
N THR A 84 -11.76 5.61 0.86
CA THR A 84 -10.39 5.57 1.39
C THR A 84 -9.59 4.45 0.75
N GLY A 85 -10.19 3.29 0.50
CA GLY A 85 -9.58 2.19 -0.25
C GLY A 85 -9.21 2.58 -1.69
N ALA A 86 -10.09 3.31 -2.39
CA ALA A 86 -9.80 3.83 -3.73
C ALA A 86 -8.63 4.83 -3.72
N VAL A 87 -8.57 5.73 -2.73
CA VAL A 87 -7.46 6.68 -2.57
C VAL A 87 -6.15 5.96 -2.33
N ILE A 88 -6.13 4.96 -1.43
CA ILE A 88 -4.96 4.12 -1.16
C ILE A 88 -4.52 3.40 -2.43
N GLY A 89 -5.45 2.72 -3.11
CA GLY A 89 -5.17 1.96 -4.33
C GLY A 89 -4.61 2.86 -5.43
N THR A 90 -5.20 4.04 -5.65
CA THR A 90 -4.71 5.02 -6.62
C THR A 90 -3.31 5.50 -6.26
N GLY A 91 -3.04 5.77 -4.98
CA GLY A 91 -1.72 6.15 -4.50
C GLY A 91 -0.67 5.07 -4.81
N ILE A 92 -0.97 3.81 -4.51
CA ILE A 92 -0.05 2.69 -4.75
C ILE A 92 0.20 2.46 -6.25
N VAL A 93 -0.85 2.46 -7.07
CA VAL A 93 -0.72 2.33 -8.53
C VAL A 93 0.08 3.49 -9.09
N GLY A 94 -0.19 4.71 -8.63
CA GLY A 94 0.54 5.90 -9.04
C GLY A 94 2.02 5.87 -8.66
N LEU A 95 2.37 5.34 -7.50
CA LEU A 95 3.76 5.12 -7.08
C LEU A 95 4.48 4.16 -8.03
N ASN A 96 3.86 3.00 -8.31
CA ASN A 96 4.42 2.01 -9.21
C ASN A 96 4.60 2.57 -10.62
N TYR A 97 3.58 3.28 -11.15
CA TYR A 97 3.65 3.95 -12.45
C TYR A 97 4.79 4.98 -12.49
N THR A 98 4.92 5.80 -11.46
CA THR A 98 5.96 6.83 -11.38
C THR A 98 7.36 6.22 -11.42
N HIS A 99 7.55 5.08 -10.74
CA HIS A 99 8.83 4.37 -10.79
C HIS A 99 9.11 3.74 -12.14
N ALA A 100 8.12 3.06 -12.72
CA ALA A 100 8.26 2.38 -14.01
C ALA A 100 8.55 3.37 -15.15
N GLU A 101 7.88 4.52 -15.14
CA GLU A 101 7.92 5.50 -16.23
C GLU A 101 8.78 6.74 -15.93
N ALA A 102 9.58 6.73 -14.85
CA ALA A 102 10.36 7.90 -14.41
C ALA A 102 11.25 8.50 -15.52
N LYS A 103 11.82 7.65 -16.39
CA LYS A 103 12.64 8.11 -17.53
C LYS A 103 11.82 8.85 -18.58
N LYS A 104 10.60 8.40 -18.87
CA LYS A 104 9.70 9.02 -19.86
C LYS A 104 9.06 10.31 -19.34
N ILE A 105 8.64 10.31 -18.08
CA ILE A 105 8.00 11.47 -17.44
C ILE A 105 9.00 12.59 -17.19
N GLY A 106 10.26 12.26 -17.01
CA GLY A 106 11.33 13.16 -16.57
C GLY A 106 11.48 13.22 -15.06
N VAL A 107 12.73 13.22 -14.60
CA VAL A 107 13.09 13.04 -13.17
C VAL A 107 12.41 14.05 -12.23
N LYS A 108 12.28 15.32 -12.66
CA LYS A 108 11.64 16.37 -11.83
C LYS A 108 10.15 16.08 -11.62
N ARG A 109 9.43 15.77 -12.70
CA ARG A 109 7.99 15.45 -12.66
C ARG A 109 7.72 14.16 -11.90
N ALA A 110 8.52 13.12 -12.16
CA ALA A 110 8.42 11.86 -11.44
C ALA A 110 8.59 12.05 -9.92
N ARG A 111 9.50 12.92 -9.48
CA ARG A 111 9.70 13.22 -8.06
C ARG A 111 8.47 13.89 -7.42
N VAL A 112 7.84 14.82 -8.13
CA VAL A 112 6.63 15.49 -7.64
C VAL A 112 5.48 14.49 -7.56
N LEU A 113 5.22 13.72 -8.61
CA LEU A 113 4.18 12.70 -8.65
C LEU A 113 4.38 11.65 -7.55
N HIS A 114 5.61 11.20 -7.35
CA HIS A 114 5.95 10.27 -6.27
C HIS A 114 5.53 10.82 -4.90
N ARG A 115 5.84 12.09 -4.59
CA ARG A 115 5.44 12.72 -3.33
C ARG A 115 3.91 12.81 -3.17
N VAL A 116 3.20 13.17 -4.24
CA VAL A 116 1.74 13.22 -4.25
C VAL A 116 1.13 11.86 -3.95
N PHE A 117 1.59 10.80 -4.63
CA PHE A 117 1.06 9.46 -4.43
C PHE A 117 1.44 8.87 -3.06
N CYS A 118 2.63 9.18 -2.53
CA CYS A 118 2.98 8.85 -1.14
C CYS A 118 2.03 9.51 -0.14
N ALA A 119 1.75 10.81 -0.33
CA ALA A 119 0.82 11.53 0.54
C ALA A 119 -0.60 10.96 0.44
N MET A 120 -1.10 10.67 -0.75
CA MET A 120 -2.41 10.03 -0.96
C MET A 120 -2.49 8.69 -0.23
N THR A 121 -1.48 7.85 -0.38
CA THR A 121 -1.44 6.53 0.29
C THR A 121 -1.44 6.69 1.80
N GLY A 122 -0.57 7.53 2.35
CA GLY A 122 -0.45 7.75 3.79
C GLY A 122 -1.71 8.36 4.41
N LEU A 123 -2.27 9.40 3.80
CA LEU A 123 -3.51 10.04 4.26
C LEU A 123 -4.72 9.11 4.12
N GLY A 124 -4.79 8.35 3.02
CA GLY A 124 -5.84 7.36 2.80
C GLY A 124 -5.85 6.29 3.88
N ILE A 125 -4.68 5.77 4.26
CA ILE A 125 -4.58 4.76 5.32
C ILE A 125 -4.92 5.35 6.68
N ALA A 126 -4.41 6.55 7.01
CA ALA A 126 -4.74 7.22 8.26
C ALA A 126 -6.26 7.43 8.40
N ALA A 127 -6.90 7.94 7.35
CA ALA A 127 -8.35 8.14 7.31
C ALA A 127 -9.12 6.81 7.44
N HIS A 128 -8.63 5.74 6.78
CA HIS A 128 -9.23 4.42 6.85
C HIS A 128 -9.17 3.83 8.28
N VAL A 129 -8.01 3.88 8.91
CA VAL A 129 -7.82 3.39 10.29
C VAL A 129 -8.70 4.16 11.29
N ILE A 130 -8.81 5.48 11.15
CA ILE A 130 -9.67 6.31 11.99
C ILE A 130 -11.15 5.97 11.76
N GLY A 131 -11.55 5.76 10.51
CA GLY A 131 -12.93 5.41 10.13
C GLY A 131 -13.38 4.04 10.65
N VAL A 132 -12.47 3.06 10.68
CA VAL A 132 -12.77 1.69 11.16
C VAL A 132 -12.85 1.62 12.69
N LYS A 133 -12.20 2.52 13.42
CA LYS A 133 -12.21 2.51 14.90
C LYS A 133 -13.53 2.97 15.55
N ARG A 134 -14.53 3.38 14.79
CA ARG A 134 -15.86 3.72 15.32
C ARG A 134 -16.88 2.67 14.92
N PRO A 135 -17.13 1.64 15.74
CA PRO A 135 -18.38 0.90 15.63
C PRO A 135 -19.51 1.90 15.93
N ARG A 136 -20.34 2.17 14.97
CA ARG A 136 -21.60 2.87 15.23
C ARG A 136 -22.52 1.87 15.91
N HIS A 137 -22.71 2.08 17.20
CA HIS A 137 -23.86 1.51 17.89
C HIS A 137 -25.14 2.18 17.41
#